data_442b354bdf62d6940414746d9bab5e57
#
_entry.id   442b354bdf62d6940414746d9bab5e57
#
_cell.length_a   1.000
_cell.length_b   1.000
_cell.length_c   1.000
_cell.angle_alpha   90.00
_cell.angle_beta   90.00
_cell.angle_gamma   90.00
#
_symmetry.space_group_name_H-M   'P 1'
#
loop_
_entity.id
_entity.type
_entity.pdbx_description
1 polymer ?
#
loop_
_entity_poly.entity_id
_entity_poly.type
_entity_poly.pdbx_seq_one_letter_code
_entity_poly.pdbx_strand_id
1 'polypeptide(L)'
;MTRASRGKFKFSIGDLSRRTGVKVPTIRYYEQMGLVAAPERSEGNQRRYSRQELERLAFIRHARDLGFAVEDIRSLIELSGHPEQPCGHADKIAEEQLISVREKIAQLNRLEAELERIATCCNGQTVGDCYVIRALSDHALCADEHG
;
A
#
# COMPACT_ATOMS: atom_id res chain seq x y z
N MET A 1 -37.96 -3.34 9.95
CA MET A 1 -37.01 -2.25 10.00
C MET A 1 -35.86 -2.47 10.96
N THR A 2 -36.13 -3.17 12.05
CA THR A 2 -35.09 -3.52 13.03
C THR A 2 -34.18 -4.67 12.58
N ARG A 3 -34.59 -5.44 11.57
CA ARG A 3 -33.78 -6.58 11.08
C ARG A 3 -32.50 -6.15 10.35
N ALA A 4 -32.50 -5.00 9.70
CA ALA A 4 -31.32 -4.49 8.99
C ALA A 4 -30.21 -4.06 9.94
N SER A 5 -30.53 -3.70 11.18
CA SER A 5 -29.55 -3.28 12.17
C SER A 5 -28.87 -4.44 12.91
N ARG A 6 -29.50 -5.62 12.98
CA ARG A 6 -28.93 -6.77 13.71
C ARG A 6 -27.70 -7.37 13.04
N GLY A 7 -27.60 -7.27 11.72
CA GLY A 7 -26.45 -7.76 10.99
C GLY A 7 -25.39 -6.68 10.75
N LYS A 8 -25.68 -5.45 11.13
CA LYS A 8 -24.87 -4.30 10.78
C LYS A 8 -23.54 -4.23 11.53
N PHE A 9 -23.51 -4.66 12.78
CA PHE A 9 -22.32 -4.57 13.63
C PHE A 9 -21.92 -5.94 14.14
N LYS A 10 -21.43 -6.81 13.24
CA LYS A 10 -21.08 -8.19 13.52
C LYS A 10 -19.63 -8.42 13.90
N PHE A 11 -18.74 -7.53 13.50
CA PHE A 11 -17.30 -7.82 13.48
C PHE A 11 -16.58 -7.04 14.56
N SER A 12 -15.68 -7.72 15.27
CA SER A 12 -14.69 -7.04 16.10
C SER A 12 -13.55 -6.51 15.22
N ILE A 13 -12.70 -5.67 15.78
CA ILE A 13 -11.50 -5.20 15.07
C ILE A 13 -10.58 -6.37 14.74
N GLY A 14 -10.50 -7.38 15.62
CA GLY A 14 -9.73 -8.59 15.36
C GLY A 14 -10.29 -9.39 14.18
N ASP A 15 -11.63 -9.45 14.07
CA ASP A 15 -12.29 -10.12 12.94
C ASP A 15 -11.96 -9.41 11.63
N LEU A 16 -12.01 -8.08 11.61
CA LEU A 16 -11.63 -7.30 10.44
C LEU A 16 -10.18 -7.57 10.04
N SER A 17 -9.29 -7.58 11.01
CA SER A 17 -7.87 -7.84 10.78
C SER A 17 -7.63 -9.21 10.15
N ARG A 18 -8.26 -10.26 10.71
CA ARG A 18 -8.12 -11.62 10.19
C ARG A 18 -8.67 -11.76 8.78
N ARG A 19 -9.82 -11.15 8.50
CA ARG A 19 -10.51 -11.29 7.21
C ARG A 19 -9.84 -10.49 6.09
N THR A 20 -9.25 -9.34 6.42
CA THR A 20 -8.65 -8.45 5.41
C THR A 20 -7.13 -8.57 5.34
N GLY A 21 -6.50 -9.11 6.38
CA GLY A 21 -5.04 -9.12 6.49
C GLY A 21 -4.45 -7.78 6.90
N VAL A 22 -5.27 -6.80 7.24
CA VAL A 22 -4.81 -5.49 7.71
C VAL A 22 -4.59 -5.54 9.21
N LYS A 23 -3.44 -5.09 9.67
CA LYS A 23 -3.11 -5.11 11.10
C LYS A 23 -4.00 -4.15 11.88
N VAL A 24 -4.33 -4.52 13.11
CA VAL A 24 -5.19 -3.72 13.99
C VAL A 24 -4.72 -2.25 14.11
N PRO A 25 -3.43 -1.95 14.35
CA PRO A 25 -2.99 -0.55 14.39
C PRO A 25 -3.22 0.20 13.08
N THR A 26 -3.12 -0.48 11.95
CA THR A 26 -3.37 0.10 10.63
C THR A 26 -4.86 0.41 10.45
N ILE A 27 -5.75 -0.46 10.93
CA ILE A 27 -7.19 -0.22 10.90
C ILE A 27 -7.51 1.05 11.69
N ARG A 28 -6.94 1.19 12.87
CA ARG A 28 -7.12 2.40 13.71
C ARG A 28 -6.61 3.65 13.02
N TYR A 29 -5.49 3.54 12.32
CA TYR A 29 -4.95 4.63 11.54
C TYR A 29 -5.94 5.07 10.44
N TYR A 30 -6.53 4.12 9.74
CA TYR A 30 -7.54 4.43 8.71
C TYR A 30 -8.80 5.06 9.29
N GLU A 31 -9.20 4.65 10.49
CA GLU A 31 -10.31 5.31 11.21
C GLU A 31 -9.98 6.78 11.50
N GLN A 32 -8.78 7.04 11.98
CA GLN A 32 -8.33 8.40 12.27
C GLN A 32 -8.27 9.25 11.01
N MET A 33 -7.90 8.64 9.89
CA MET A 33 -7.86 9.31 8.59
C MET A 33 -9.25 9.53 7.99
N GLY A 34 -10.29 8.97 8.59
CA GLY A 34 -11.65 9.07 8.08
C GLY A 34 -11.94 8.17 6.88
N LEU A 35 -11.07 7.21 6.58
CA LEU A 35 -11.27 6.27 5.47
C LEU A 35 -12.22 5.14 5.83
N VAL A 36 -12.26 4.77 7.10
CA VAL A 36 -13.16 3.76 7.64
C VAL A 36 -13.99 4.44 8.74
N ALA A 37 -15.29 4.19 8.74
CA ALA A 37 -16.17 4.80 9.74
C ALA A 37 -15.78 4.35 11.14
N ALA A 38 -15.90 5.26 12.10
CA ALA A 38 -15.66 4.96 13.50
C ALA A 38 -16.62 3.83 13.95
N PRO A 39 -16.13 2.85 14.71
CA PRO A 39 -16.96 1.73 15.12
C PRO A 39 -18.01 2.16 16.14
N GLU A 40 -19.17 1.51 16.09
CA GLU A 40 -20.10 1.60 17.20
C GLU A 40 -19.65 0.67 18.32
N ARG A 41 -20.02 1.00 19.55
CA ARG A 41 -19.68 0.18 20.69
C ARG A 41 -20.87 -0.67 21.10
N SER A 42 -20.60 -1.94 21.41
CA SER A 42 -21.59 -2.85 21.96
C SER A 42 -21.94 -2.46 23.41
N GLU A 43 -22.95 -3.12 23.99
CA GLU A 43 -23.30 -2.93 25.41
C GLU A 43 -22.11 -3.18 26.34
N GLY A 44 -21.21 -4.08 25.98
CA GLY A 44 -19.96 -4.32 26.71
C GLY A 44 -18.84 -3.34 26.40
N ASN A 45 -19.15 -2.21 25.75
CA ASN A 45 -18.17 -1.17 25.36
C ASN A 45 -17.10 -1.66 24.38
N GLN A 46 -17.40 -2.71 23.61
CA GLN A 46 -16.49 -3.22 22.58
C GLN A 46 -16.78 -2.58 21.23
N ARG A 47 -15.74 -2.37 20.45
CA ARG A 47 -15.86 -1.85 19.10
C ARG A 47 -16.50 -2.88 18.18
N ARG A 48 -17.52 -2.47 17.43
CA ARG A 48 -18.24 -3.32 16.48
C ARG A 48 -18.29 -2.67 15.11
N TYR A 49 -18.06 -3.47 14.10
CA TYR A 49 -18.00 -3.03 12.71
C TYR A 49 -19.06 -3.77 11.89
N SER A 50 -19.56 -3.10 10.87
CA SER A 50 -20.51 -3.69 9.93
C SER A 50 -19.77 -4.36 8.77
N ARG A 51 -20.53 -5.09 7.96
CA ARG A 51 -20.01 -5.62 6.69
C ARG A 51 -19.51 -4.51 5.77
N GLN A 52 -20.12 -3.33 5.83
CA GLN A 52 -19.71 -2.19 5.02
C GLN A 52 -18.28 -1.76 5.35
N GLU A 53 -17.92 -1.71 6.63
CA GLU A 53 -16.55 -1.41 7.03
C GLU A 53 -15.58 -2.51 6.62
N LEU A 54 -16.01 -3.77 6.67
CA LEU A 54 -15.22 -4.88 6.19
C LEU A 54 -14.91 -4.74 4.70
N GLU A 55 -15.92 -4.47 3.89
CA GLU A 55 -15.77 -4.27 2.45
C GLU A 55 -14.93 -3.04 2.13
N ARG A 56 -15.12 -1.96 2.89
CA ARG A 56 -14.33 -0.73 2.75
C ARG A 56 -12.86 -1.00 3.04
N LEU A 57 -12.58 -1.73 4.10
CA LEU A 57 -11.21 -2.07 4.50
C LEU A 57 -10.56 -2.98 3.47
N ALA A 58 -11.30 -3.95 2.92
CA ALA A 58 -10.81 -4.81 1.84
C ALA A 58 -10.46 -4.00 0.59
N PHE A 59 -11.30 -3.02 0.25
CA PHE A 59 -11.05 -2.10 -0.86
C PHE A 59 -9.74 -1.31 -0.65
N ILE A 60 -9.57 -0.76 0.54
CA ILE A 60 -8.37 0.01 0.90
C ILE A 60 -7.12 -0.89 0.82
N ARG A 61 -7.20 -2.09 1.37
CA ARG A 61 -6.10 -3.06 1.33
C ARG A 61 -5.69 -3.36 -0.11
N HIS A 62 -6.66 -3.67 -0.96
CA HIS A 62 -6.39 -3.98 -2.36
C HIS A 62 -5.74 -2.80 -3.09
N ALA A 63 -6.27 -1.59 -2.87
CA ALA A 63 -5.72 -0.38 -3.47
C ALA A 63 -4.28 -0.10 -2.99
N ARG A 64 -4.01 -0.32 -1.69
CA ARG A 64 -2.65 -0.17 -1.16
C ARG A 64 -1.69 -1.20 -1.74
N ASP A 65 -2.15 -2.42 -1.97
CA ASP A 65 -1.32 -3.45 -2.60
C ASP A 65 -0.93 -3.07 -4.03
N LEU A 66 -1.79 -2.30 -4.72
CA LEU A 66 -1.49 -1.75 -6.05
C LEU A 66 -0.65 -0.47 -5.98
N GLY A 67 -0.32 -0.01 -4.78
CA GLY A 67 0.56 1.13 -4.57
C GLY A 67 -0.11 2.50 -4.60
N PHE A 68 -1.45 2.57 -4.63
CA PHE A 68 -2.13 3.85 -4.59
C PHE A 68 -1.83 4.61 -3.29
N ALA A 69 -1.62 5.91 -3.40
CA ALA A 69 -1.47 6.78 -2.25
C ALA A 69 -2.80 6.89 -1.48
N VAL A 70 -2.72 7.16 -0.19
CA VAL A 70 -3.91 7.29 0.66
C VAL A 70 -4.88 8.35 0.11
N GLU A 71 -4.36 9.46 -0.40
CA GLU A 71 -5.18 10.52 -0.97
C GLU A 71 -5.95 10.05 -2.22
N ASP A 72 -5.31 9.25 -3.07
CA ASP A 72 -5.95 8.67 -4.25
C ASP A 72 -7.03 7.68 -3.83
N ILE A 73 -6.76 6.88 -2.80
CA ILE A 73 -7.74 5.94 -2.26
C ILE A 73 -8.96 6.69 -1.73
N ARG A 74 -8.75 7.81 -1.03
CA ARG A 74 -9.83 8.66 -0.55
C ARG A 74 -10.71 9.13 -1.71
N SER A 75 -10.09 9.59 -2.79
CA SER A 75 -10.81 10.02 -4.00
C SER A 75 -11.59 8.88 -4.64
N LEU A 76 -10.99 7.69 -4.72
CA LEU A 76 -11.65 6.51 -5.28
C LEU A 76 -12.85 6.06 -4.43
N ILE A 77 -12.71 6.11 -3.10
CA ILE A 77 -13.81 5.82 -2.17
C ILE A 77 -14.97 6.79 -2.38
N GLU A 78 -14.66 8.07 -2.49
CA GLU A 78 -15.67 9.10 -2.73
C GLU A 78 -16.40 8.87 -4.06
N LEU A 79 -15.65 8.57 -5.12
CA LEU A 79 -16.22 8.25 -6.43
C LEU A 79 -17.11 7.01 -6.38
N SER A 80 -16.74 6.02 -5.58
CA SER A 80 -17.51 4.78 -5.46
C SER A 80 -18.91 5.01 -4.87
N GLY A 81 -19.11 6.11 -4.15
CA GLY A 81 -20.40 6.53 -3.63
C GLY A 81 -21.32 7.18 -4.66
N HIS A 82 -20.82 7.43 -5.86
CA HIS A 82 -21.54 8.09 -6.94
C HIS A 82 -21.48 7.30 -8.25
N PRO A 83 -22.13 6.12 -8.30
CA PRO A 83 -22.02 5.21 -9.45
C PRO A 83 -22.54 5.81 -10.76
N GLU A 84 -23.34 6.88 -10.68
CA GLU A 84 -23.86 7.57 -11.85
C GLU A 84 -22.85 8.53 -12.51
N GLN A 85 -21.74 8.82 -11.83
CA GLN A 85 -20.74 9.74 -12.38
C GLN A 85 -19.84 9.04 -13.39
N PRO A 86 -19.28 9.79 -14.37
CA PRO A 86 -18.31 9.25 -15.32
C PRO A 86 -17.05 8.75 -14.60
N CYS A 87 -16.43 7.70 -15.11
CA CYS A 87 -15.23 7.10 -14.51
C CYS A 87 -13.92 7.82 -14.86
N GLY A 88 -13.97 8.94 -15.61
CA GLY A 88 -12.77 9.63 -16.09
C GLY A 88 -11.77 9.99 -15.00
N HIS A 89 -12.26 10.42 -13.81
CA HIS A 89 -11.37 10.75 -12.70
C HIS A 89 -10.68 9.49 -12.13
N ALA A 90 -11.42 8.40 -12.01
CA ALA A 90 -10.84 7.12 -11.55
C ALA A 90 -9.81 6.59 -12.54
N ASP A 91 -10.11 6.69 -13.85
CA ASP A 91 -9.18 6.29 -14.89
C ASP A 91 -7.89 7.10 -14.82
N LYS A 92 -8.00 8.41 -14.61
CA LYS A 92 -6.83 9.28 -14.48
C LYS A 92 -5.94 8.88 -13.30
N ILE A 93 -6.56 8.59 -12.14
CA ILE A 93 -5.82 8.13 -10.95
C ILE A 93 -5.07 6.83 -11.27
N ALA A 94 -5.73 5.89 -11.94
CA ALA A 94 -5.11 4.62 -12.31
C ALA A 94 -3.97 4.81 -13.31
N GLU A 95 -4.14 5.68 -14.31
CA GLU A 95 -3.11 5.98 -15.30
C GLU A 95 -1.89 6.63 -14.66
N GLU A 96 -2.07 7.57 -13.76
CA GLU A 96 -0.99 8.22 -13.03
C GLU A 96 -0.21 7.20 -12.20
N GLN A 97 -0.92 6.27 -11.54
CA GLN A 97 -0.28 5.20 -10.78
C GLN A 97 0.50 4.26 -11.69
N LEU A 98 -0.03 3.94 -12.85
CA LEU A 98 0.66 3.10 -13.84
C LEU A 98 1.98 3.74 -14.27
N ILE A 99 1.98 5.04 -14.55
CA ILE A 99 3.19 5.79 -14.90
C ILE A 99 4.22 5.71 -13.76
N SER A 100 3.76 5.93 -12.53
CA SER A 100 4.63 5.85 -11.35
C SER A 100 5.26 4.47 -11.20
N VAL A 101 4.49 3.41 -11.39
CA VAL A 101 4.99 2.02 -11.32
C VAL A 101 6.02 1.76 -12.40
N ARG A 102 5.77 2.22 -13.63
CA ARG A 102 6.72 2.05 -14.74
C ARG A 102 8.04 2.76 -14.47
N GLU A 103 8.00 3.94 -13.88
CA GLU A 103 9.21 4.67 -13.47
C GLU A 103 9.98 3.89 -12.41
N LYS A 104 9.29 3.30 -11.44
CA LYS A 104 9.92 2.46 -10.41
C LYS A 104 10.55 1.21 -10.99
N ILE A 105 9.89 0.58 -11.95
CA ILE A 105 10.44 -0.60 -12.65
C ILE A 105 11.73 -0.20 -13.38
N ALA A 106 11.73 0.92 -14.10
CA ALA A 106 12.92 1.39 -14.79
C ALA A 106 14.06 1.66 -13.81
N GLN A 107 13.77 2.30 -12.67
CA GLN A 107 14.74 2.54 -11.62
C GLN A 107 15.31 1.24 -11.06
N LEU A 108 14.43 0.27 -10.74
CA LEU A 108 14.86 -1.04 -10.22
C LEU A 108 15.71 -1.78 -11.23
N ASN A 109 15.38 -1.69 -12.52
CA ASN A 109 16.20 -2.32 -13.57
C ASN A 109 17.61 -1.71 -13.61
N ARG A 110 17.74 -0.39 -13.44
CA ARG A 110 19.06 0.25 -13.37
C ARG A 110 19.84 -0.20 -12.14
N LEU A 111 19.19 -0.27 -11.00
CA LEU A 111 19.82 -0.76 -9.77
C LEU A 111 20.27 -2.21 -9.90
N GLU A 112 19.42 -3.05 -10.48
CA GLU A 112 19.74 -4.46 -10.72
C GLU A 112 20.99 -4.59 -11.59
N ALA A 113 21.03 -3.86 -12.71
CA ALA A 113 22.17 -3.88 -13.61
C ALA A 113 23.46 -3.44 -12.91
N GLU A 114 23.37 -2.39 -12.09
CA GLU A 114 24.53 -1.90 -11.35
C GLU A 114 25.00 -2.90 -10.30
N LEU A 115 24.08 -3.50 -9.56
CA LEU A 115 24.41 -4.52 -8.55
C LEU A 115 25.01 -5.78 -9.21
N GLU A 116 24.47 -6.19 -10.36
CA GLU A 116 24.99 -7.32 -11.12
C GLU A 116 26.42 -7.04 -11.56
N ARG A 117 26.69 -5.82 -12.08
CA ARG A 117 28.03 -5.42 -12.48
C ARG A 117 29.02 -5.48 -11.29
N ILE A 118 28.61 -4.91 -10.15
CA ILE A 118 29.46 -4.91 -8.94
C ILE A 118 29.70 -6.35 -8.46
N ALA A 119 28.66 -7.17 -8.41
CA ALA A 119 28.74 -8.54 -7.89
C ALA A 119 29.61 -9.45 -8.77
N THR A 120 29.56 -9.24 -10.11
CA THR A 120 30.32 -10.08 -11.04
C THR A 120 31.78 -9.65 -11.22
N CYS A 121 32.13 -8.45 -10.78
CA CYS A 121 33.50 -7.94 -10.88
C CYS A 121 34.38 -8.30 -9.69
N CYS A 122 33.89 -9.09 -8.75
CA CYS A 122 34.65 -9.44 -7.55
C CYS A 122 35.62 -10.57 -7.85
N ASN A 123 36.91 -10.28 -7.88
CA ASN A 123 38.00 -11.24 -8.08
C ASN A 123 38.88 -11.43 -6.83
N GLY A 124 38.63 -10.66 -5.78
CA GLY A 124 39.42 -10.66 -4.56
C GLY A 124 38.96 -11.71 -3.56
N GLN A 125 39.89 -12.18 -2.76
CA GLN A 125 39.59 -13.13 -1.66
C GLN A 125 39.57 -12.44 -0.30
N THR A 126 39.98 -11.18 -0.24
CA THR A 126 40.00 -10.39 0.99
C THR A 126 39.13 -9.15 0.84
N VAL A 127 38.73 -8.58 1.96
CA VAL A 127 37.91 -7.34 1.98
C VAL A 127 38.65 -6.20 1.27
N GLY A 128 39.98 -6.14 1.41
CA GLY A 128 40.79 -5.09 0.76
C GLY A 128 40.77 -5.15 -0.76
N ASP A 129 40.59 -6.33 -1.32
CA ASP A 129 40.53 -6.57 -2.76
C ASP A 129 39.11 -6.70 -3.29
N CYS A 130 38.11 -6.59 -2.42
CA CYS A 130 36.71 -6.76 -2.81
C CYS A 130 36.20 -5.59 -3.63
N TYR A 131 35.80 -5.86 -4.87
CA TYR A 131 35.27 -4.82 -5.76
C TYR A 131 34.01 -4.17 -5.21
N VAL A 132 33.13 -4.95 -4.52
CA VAL A 132 31.92 -4.39 -3.92
C VAL A 132 32.25 -3.29 -2.93
N ILE A 133 33.19 -3.54 -2.03
CA ILE A 133 33.61 -2.56 -1.02
C ILE A 133 34.25 -1.33 -1.69
N ARG A 134 35.08 -1.55 -2.70
CA ARG A 134 35.72 -0.47 -3.44
C ARG A 134 34.71 0.38 -4.20
N ALA A 135 33.74 -0.25 -4.86
CA ALA A 135 32.69 0.44 -5.62
C ALA A 135 31.80 1.31 -4.71
N LEU A 136 31.51 0.82 -3.50
CA LEU A 136 30.73 1.58 -2.53
C LEU A 136 31.53 2.72 -1.87
N SER A 137 32.86 2.56 -1.79
CA SER A 137 33.75 3.57 -1.22
C SER A 137 34.08 4.68 -2.22
N ASP A 138 34.07 4.38 -3.51
CA ASP A 138 34.40 5.32 -4.57
C ASP A 138 33.27 5.35 -5.61
N HIS A 139 32.46 6.39 -5.57
CA HIS A 139 31.32 6.57 -6.47
C HIS A 139 31.72 6.61 -7.95
N ALA A 140 32.97 6.98 -8.26
CA ALA A 140 33.45 7.00 -9.63
C ALA A 140 33.47 5.61 -10.29
N LEU A 141 33.44 4.54 -9.51
CA LEU A 141 33.36 3.18 -10.02
C LEU A 141 31.93 2.74 -10.38
N CYS A 142 30.91 3.53 -10.04
CA CYS A 142 29.53 3.27 -10.43
C CYS A 142 29.29 3.78 -11.85
N ALA A 143 28.52 3.00 -12.63
CA ALA A 143 28.22 3.36 -14.02
C ALA A 143 27.20 4.49 -14.13
N ASP A 144 26.25 4.56 -13.20
CA ASP A 144 25.15 5.52 -13.19
C ASP A 144 24.93 6.08 -11.78
N GLU A 145 24.36 7.29 -11.72
CA GLU A 145 23.91 7.85 -10.46
C GLU A 145 22.69 7.08 -9.94
N HIS A 146 22.68 6.81 -8.65
CA HIS A 146 21.54 6.17 -8.01
C HIS A 146 20.48 7.22 -7.74
N GLY A 147 19.41 7.15 -8.51
CA GLY A 147 18.29 8.07 -8.40
C GLY A 147 17.47 7.94 -7.12
#